data_dd14dd1e8a1a73046d3b0009b9db4e18
#
_entry.id   dd14dd1e8a1a73046d3b0009b9db4e18
#
_cell.length_a   1.000
_cell.length_b   1.000
_cell.length_c   1.000
_cell.angle_alpha   90.00
_cell.angle_beta   90.00
_cell.angle_gamma   90.00
#
_symmetry.space_group_name_H-M   'P 1'
#
loop_
_entity.id
_entity.type
_entity.pdbx_description
1 polymer ?
#
loop_
_entity_poly.entity_id
_entity_poly.type
_entity_poly.pdbx_seq_one_letter_code
_entity_poly.pdbx_strand_id
1 'polypeptide(L)'
;MPVRCLSSATTNNEEGKGTLLRVLADSIKANGPMTVPTYMQACLTNPDHGYYAGKLQQDSHGILGSGGDFITSPEISQVFGELLAVFFVSRWQAAGSPERIRIVELGPGRGTLLSDMLRTFSAFPQMFNAIKTLEMVEASPALLAQQEQSISTALRRANKKIVSPATPVPELEADQIRAEWFPSYHGVNVDPESWTIVIAHEFFDALPIHIFEKKLEGWREVLVDVDHGQKPSVTVLKAADLLKEKQTNSEPKLRFVVSPGATPWSQLLAARNERFKHFQPGQRVEVSPVSWAVARRMGEWISGYDALRVNNEGRAEEPNEELRRARASPSLGGCGLVVDYGAARFFSESFRAFRQHKIVNPLELPGQSDLTANVDFSFLGHAISTTDARSYGPMTQREFLASLGLSLRVKKLVEDNPADRTKDIEQAAARLIDATGMGTQYKVMCVSAERAEHAGEREPEEIYPFL
;
A
#
# COMPACT_ATOMS: atom_id res chain seq x y z
N MET A 1 64.65 3.53 -18.61
CA MET A 1 64.00 2.23 -18.82
C MET A 1 62.55 2.37 -18.37
N PRO A 2 61.57 2.28 -19.22
CA PRO A 2 60.14 2.44 -18.82
C PRO A 2 59.59 1.12 -18.32
N VAL A 3 58.91 1.17 -17.18
CA VAL A 3 58.16 0.07 -16.60
C VAL A 3 56.86 -0.08 -17.35
N ARG A 4 56.59 -1.26 -17.93
CA ARG A 4 55.33 -1.64 -18.58
C ARG A 4 54.24 -1.74 -17.53
N CYS A 5 53.17 -0.95 -17.68
CA CYS A 5 51.89 -1.18 -17.06
C CYS A 5 51.22 -2.41 -17.68
N LEU A 6 51.00 -3.42 -16.87
CA LEU A 6 50.11 -4.54 -17.21
C LEU A 6 48.66 -4.06 -17.07
N SER A 7 47.94 -4.05 -18.19
CA SER A 7 46.49 -3.87 -18.22
C SER A 7 45.84 -5.08 -17.56
N SER A 8 45.22 -4.85 -16.40
CA SER A 8 44.29 -5.82 -15.81
C SER A 8 43.03 -5.89 -16.66
N ALA A 9 42.86 -7.03 -17.32
CA ALA A 9 41.59 -7.40 -17.95
C ALA A 9 40.53 -7.47 -16.87
N THR A 10 39.57 -6.59 -16.92
CA THR A 10 38.30 -6.71 -16.22
C THR A 10 37.53 -7.88 -16.83
N THR A 11 37.64 -9.05 -16.23
CA THR A 11 36.71 -10.15 -16.49
C THR A 11 35.36 -9.78 -15.95
N ASN A 12 34.39 -9.64 -16.82
CA ASN A 12 32.98 -9.56 -16.50
C ASN A 12 32.56 -10.80 -15.70
N ASN A 13 32.40 -10.65 -14.41
CA ASN A 13 31.89 -11.67 -13.51
C ASN A 13 30.34 -11.53 -13.40
N GLU A 14 29.63 -11.65 -14.52
CA GLU A 14 28.15 -11.69 -14.55
C GLU A 14 27.54 -13.10 -14.52
N GLU A 15 28.36 -14.14 -14.50
CA GLU A 15 27.87 -15.54 -14.59
C GLU A 15 27.49 -16.19 -13.23
N GLY A 16 27.47 -15.48 -12.11
CA GLY A 16 27.28 -16.06 -10.76
C GLY A 16 26.00 -15.74 -10.01
N LYS A 17 25.20 -14.75 -10.40
CA LYS A 17 23.95 -14.41 -9.70
C LYS A 17 22.76 -15.12 -10.37
N GLY A 18 22.25 -16.17 -9.70
CA GLY A 18 21.02 -16.84 -10.11
C GLY A 18 19.87 -15.84 -10.22
N THR A 19 19.05 -15.93 -11.28
CA THR A 19 17.85 -15.10 -11.40
C THR A 19 16.86 -15.44 -10.26
N LEU A 20 16.00 -14.50 -9.86
CA LEU A 20 14.97 -14.78 -8.84
C LEU A 20 14.14 -16.02 -9.20
N LEU A 21 13.87 -16.24 -10.48
CA LEU A 21 13.17 -17.43 -10.98
C LEU A 21 13.86 -18.73 -10.57
N ARG A 22 15.19 -18.81 -10.65
CA ARG A 22 15.94 -20.00 -10.20
C ARG A 22 15.91 -20.17 -8.70
N VAL A 23 16.06 -19.08 -7.94
CA VAL A 23 15.96 -19.10 -6.47
C VAL A 23 14.60 -19.63 -6.03
N LEU A 24 13.50 -19.15 -6.64
CA LEU A 24 12.15 -19.61 -6.37
C LEU A 24 11.95 -21.07 -6.76
N ALA A 25 12.41 -21.47 -7.94
CA ALA A 25 12.31 -22.85 -8.42
C ALA A 25 13.06 -23.83 -7.51
N ASP A 26 14.24 -23.46 -7.04
CA ASP A 26 15.04 -24.30 -6.14
C ASP A 26 14.41 -24.36 -4.74
N SER A 27 13.83 -23.28 -4.24
CA SER A 27 13.04 -23.27 -3.02
C SER A 27 11.82 -24.19 -3.11
N ILE A 28 11.08 -24.13 -4.23
CA ILE A 28 9.92 -25.01 -4.48
C ILE A 28 10.35 -26.49 -4.55
N LYS A 29 11.45 -26.81 -5.23
CA LYS A 29 11.96 -28.18 -5.30
C LYS A 29 12.33 -28.73 -3.92
N ALA A 30 12.89 -27.87 -3.05
CA ALA A 30 13.33 -28.27 -1.71
C ALA A 30 12.17 -28.39 -0.73
N ASN A 31 11.18 -27.47 -0.77
CA ASN A 31 10.15 -27.31 0.26
C ASN A 31 8.72 -27.62 -0.22
N GLY A 32 8.55 -27.92 -1.51
CA GLY A 32 7.23 -28.03 -2.14
C GLY A 32 6.66 -26.68 -2.62
N PRO A 33 5.45 -26.69 -3.21
CA PRO A 33 4.79 -25.48 -3.72
C PRO A 33 4.67 -24.40 -2.66
N MET A 34 4.95 -23.14 -3.04
CA MET A 34 4.85 -21.99 -2.12
C MET A 34 3.50 -21.29 -2.21
N THR A 35 3.12 -20.58 -1.16
CA THR A 35 1.89 -19.76 -1.18
C THR A 35 2.06 -18.54 -2.07
N VAL A 36 0.93 -18.03 -2.62
CA VAL A 36 0.93 -16.80 -3.41
C VAL A 36 1.50 -15.60 -2.62
N PRO A 37 1.16 -15.40 -1.32
CA PRO A 37 1.79 -14.34 -0.53
C PRO A 37 3.32 -14.43 -0.48
N THR A 38 3.86 -15.63 -0.26
CA THR A 38 5.32 -15.85 -0.25
C THR A 38 5.95 -15.51 -1.59
N TYR A 39 5.28 -15.88 -2.69
CA TYR A 39 5.70 -15.53 -4.04
C TYR A 39 5.68 -14.02 -4.28
N MET A 40 4.56 -13.34 -3.97
CA MET A 40 4.42 -11.88 -4.10
C MET A 40 5.51 -11.15 -3.32
N GLN A 41 5.70 -11.52 -2.05
CA GLN A 41 6.72 -10.91 -1.21
C GLN A 41 8.12 -11.08 -1.80
N ALA A 42 8.48 -12.29 -2.24
CA ALA A 42 9.77 -12.53 -2.88
C ALA A 42 9.96 -11.70 -4.16
N CYS A 43 8.92 -11.59 -5.00
CA CYS A 43 8.98 -10.81 -6.25
C CYS A 43 9.08 -9.31 -6.01
N LEU A 44 8.42 -8.76 -4.99
CA LEU A 44 8.39 -7.32 -4.76
C LEU A 44 9.55 -6.85 -3.87
N THR A 45 9.87 -7.57 -2.80
CA THR A 45 10.74 -7.07 -1.73
C THR A 45 12.06 -7.83 -1.54
N ASN A 46 12.39 -8.81 -2.40
CA ASN A 46 13.70 -9.47 -2.32
C ASN A 46 14.83 -8.42 -2.45
N PRO A 47 15.83 -8.39 -1.53
CA PRO A 47 16.83 -7.34 -1.50
C PRO A 47 17.76 -7.32 -2.73
N ASP A 48 17.97 -8.48 -3.38
CA ASP A 48 18.90 -8.59 -4.52
C ASP A 48 18.19 -8.57 -5.86
N HIS A 49 16.96 -9.08 -5.93
CA HIS A 49 16.25 -9.36 -7.18
C HIS A 49 14.78 -8.92 -7.17
N GLY A 50 14.31 -8.31 -6.10
CA GLY A 50 12.94 -7.84 -6.01
C GLY A 50 12.69 -6.59 -6.85
N TYR A 51 11.45 -6.42 -7.28
CA TYR A 51 11.04 -5.33 -8.15
C TYR A 51 11.41 -3.96 -7.60
N TYR A 52 11.14 -3.70 -6.30
CA TYR A 52 11.47 -2.42 -5.66
C TYR A 52 12.97 -2.23 -5.42
N ALA A 53 13.75 -3.31 -5.27
CA ALA A 53 15.21 -3.22 -5.07
C ALA A 53 15.97 -3.07 -6.40
N GLY A 54 15.59 -3.85 -7.43
CA GLY A 54 16.35 -3.95 -8.68
C GLY A 54 16.22 -2.74 -9.59
N LYS A 55 15.01 -2.20 -9.78
CA LYS A 55 14.78 -1.06 -10.70
C LYS A 55 15.27 0.27 -10.15
N LEU A 56 15.28 0.46 -8.84
CA LEU A 56 15.81 1.69 -8.22
C LEU A 56 17.33 1.84 -8.37
N GLN A 57 18.04 0.74 -8.63
CA GLN A 57 19.49 0.76 -8.84
C GLN A 57 19.89 0.95 -10.32
N GLN A 58 19.03 0.61 -11.27
CA GLN A 58 19.39 0.53 -12.69
C GLN A 58 18.94 1.73 -13.53
N ASP A 59 17.88 2.44 -13.16
CA ASP A 59 17.32 3.50 -13.98
C ASP A 59 17.33 4.87 -13.29
N SER A 60 17.93 5.86 -13.94
CA SER A 60 17.81 7.27 -13.58
C SER A 60 16.35 7.78 -13.63
N HIS A 61 15.42 7.02 -14.20
CA HIS A 61 14.00 7.34 -14.33
C HIS A 61 13.11 6.62 -13.29
N GLY A 62 13.63 5.60 -12.59
CA GLY A 62 12.96 4.92 -11.46
C GLY A 62 11.71 4.09 -11.84
N ILE A 63 11.06 3.50 -10.82
CA ILE A 63 9.84 2.67 -10.95
C ILE A 63 8.62 3.52 -11.27
N LEU A 64 8.57 4.75 -10.77
CA LEU A 64 7.42 5.66 -10.80
C LEU A 64 7.67 6.81 -11.78
N GLY A 65 6.58 7.29 -12.44
CA GLY A 65 6.59 8.42 -13.35
C GLY A 65 6.51 8.03 -14.83
N SER A 66 6.61 9.01 -15.73
CA SER A 66 6.42 8.82 -17.18
C SER A 66 7.40 7.86 -17.85
N GLY A 67 8.53 7.58 -17.22
CA GLY A 67 9.52 6.58 -17.66
C GLY A 67 9.45 5.25 -16.92
N GLY A 68 8.56 5.11 -15.90
CA GLY A 68 8.39 3.90 -15.11
C GLY A 68 7.32 2.96 -15.66
N ASP A 69 7.06 1.87 -14.93
CA ASP A 69 5.99 0.92 -15.27
C ASP A 69 4.60 1.47 -14.87
N PHE A 70 4.55 2.43 -13.94
CA PHE A 70 3.35 3.06 -13.42
C PHE A 70 3.47 4.58 -13.31
N ILE A 71 2.36 5.26 -13.52
CA ILE A 71 2.19 6.67 -13.21
C ILE A 71 1.05 6.77 -12.21
N THR A 72 1.37 7.13 -10.96
CA THR A 72 0.40 7.28 -9.87
C THR A 72 -0.33 8.62 -9.93
N SER A 73 -1.48 8.75 -9.26
CA SER A 73 -2.28 9.97 -9.27
C SER A 73 -1.49 11.25 -8.89
N PRO A 74 -0.64 11.25 -7.85
CA PRO A 74 0.19 12.42 -7.50
C PRO A 74 1.22 12.80 -8.59
N GLU A 75 1.71 11.82 -9.35
CA GLU A 75 2.68 12.07 -10.41
C GLU A 75 2.03 12.55 -11.71
N ILE A 76 0.73 12.30 -11.89
CA ILE A 76 -0.06 12.83 -13.01
C ILE A 76 -0.31 14.32 -12.81
N SER A 77 -0.73 14.74 -11.61
CA SER A 77 -1.09 16.13 -11.34
C SER A 77 -1.01 16.49 -9.87
N GLN A 78 -0.34 17.60 -9.56
CA GLN A 78 -0.32 18.20 -8.22
C GLN A 78 -1.72 18.48 -7.66
N VAL A 79 -2.73 18.65 -8.53
CA VAL A 79 -4.12 18.91 -8.13
C VAL A 79 -4.68 17.79 -7.27
N PHE A 80 -4.22 16.55 -7.47
CA PHE A 80 -4.62 15.42 -6.63
C PHE A 80 -4.24 15.65 -5.16
N GLY A 81 -2.96 15.86 -4.88
CA GLY A 81 -2.47 16.12 -3.52
C GLY A 81 -3.06 17.40 -2.90
N GLU A 82 -3.29 18.45 -3.72
CA GLU A 82 -3.92 19.68 -3.27
C GLU A 82 -5.36 19.47 -2.78
N LEU A 83 -6.17 18.69 -3.52
CA LEU A 83 -7.55 18.41 -3.13
C LEU A 83 -7.62 17.49 -1.91
N LEU A 84 -6.75 16.50 -1.78
CA LEU A 84 -6.64 15.70 -0.56
C LEU A 84 -6.28 16.59 0.64
N ALA A 85 -5.35 17.52 0.48
CA ALA A 85 -5.00 18.46 1.53
C ALA A 85 -6.20 19.34 1.93
N VAL A 86 -6.97 19.86 0.98
CA VAL A 86 -8.19 20.64 1.25
C VAL A 86 -9.22 19.81 2.03
N PHE A 87 -9.40 18.54 1.68
CA PHE A 87 -10.24 17.63 2.46
C PHE A 87 -9.76 17.55 3.92
N PHE A 88 -8.48 17.33 4.17
CA PHE A 88 -7.95 17.25 5.54
C PHE A 88 -8.02 18.58 6.28
N VAL A 89 -7.87 19.73 5.60
CA VAL A 89 -8.11 21.04 6.21
C VAL A 89 -9.55 21.15 6.72
N SER A 90 -10.53 20.75 5.91
CA SER A 90 -11.95 20.82 6.31
C SER A 90 -12.23 19.87 7.49
N ARG A 91 -11.63 18.67 7.50
CA ARG A 91 -11.78 17.71 8.60
C ARG A 91 -11.14 18.20 9.90
N TRP A 92 -9.95 18.78 9.81
CA TRP A 92 -9.26 19.38 10.94
C TRP A 92 -10.06 20.53 11.56
N GLN A 93 -10.66 21.39 10.72
CA GLN A 93 -11.54 22.47 11.19
C GLN A 93 -12.80 21.91 11.88
N ALA A 94 -13.44 20.89 11.30
CA ALA A 94 -14.60 20.24 11.91
C ALA A 94 -14.28 19.58 13.26
N ALA A 95 -13.04 19.08 13.43
CA ALA A 95 -12.54 18.54 14.69
C ALA A 95 -12.19 19.61 15.75
N GLY A 96 -12.49 20.89 15.50
CA GLY A 96 -12.19 21.99 16.42
C GLY A 96 -10.76 22.52 16.33
N SER A 97 -10.08 22.29 15.22
CA SER A 97 -8.72 22.80 14.92
C SER A 97 -7.67 22.41 15.97
N PRO A 98 -7.43 21.12 16.24
CA PRO A 98 -6.44 20.65 17.19
C PRO A 98 -5.04 21.25 16.94
N GLU A 99 -4.35 21.65 18.00
CA GLU A 99 -3.05 22.33 17.93
C GLU A 99 -1.87 21.40 17.64
N ARG A 100 -2.08 20.09 17.66
CA ARG A 100 -1.07 19.08 17.43
C ARG A 100 -1.55 18.07 16.39
N ILE A 101 -0.91 18.06 15.23
CA ILE A 101 -1.18 17.17 14.12
C ILE A 101 0.02 16.24 13.89
N ARG A 102 -0.29 14.96 13.71
CA ARG A 102 0.61 13.93 13.20
C ARG A 102 0.12 13.47 11.84
N ILE A 103 1.03 13.30 10.87
CA ILE A 103 0.72 12.74 9.55
C ILE A 103 1.46 11.41 9.40
N VAL A 104 0.75 10.34 9.08
CA VAL A 104 1.28 9.02 8.77
C VAL A 104 0.99 8.71 7.30
N GLU A 105 2.00 8.46 6.48
CA GLU A 105 1.83 8.04 5.09
C GLU A 105 2.38 6.63 4.89
N LEU A 106 1.54 5.75 4.32
CA LEU A 106 1.87 4.37 4.00
C LEU A 106 2.31 4.28 2.54
N GLY A 107 3.54 3.86 2.28
CA GLY A 107 4.09 3.74 0.93
C GLY A 107 4.19 5.08 0.19
N PRO A 108 4.92 6.09 0.70
CA PRO A 108 4.94 7.44 0.12
C PRO A 108 5.59 7.52 -1.27
N GLY A 109 6.10 6.42 -1.81
CA GLY A 109 6.78 6.39 -3.10
C GLY A 109 7.94 7.38 -3.15
N ARG A 110 7.88 8.39 -4.03
CA ARG A 110 8.88 9.47 -4.10
C ARG A 110 8.63 10.63 -3.12
N GLY A 111 7.57 10.55 -2.33
CA GLY A 111 7.15 11.63 -1.42
C GLY A 111 6.43 12.77 -2.14
N THR A 112 5.95 12.56 -3.37
CA THR A 112 5.26 13.58 -4.17
C THR A 112 3.94 13.99 -3.52
N LEU A 113 3.12 13.03 -3.09
CA LEU A 113 1.82 13.29 -2.49
C LEU A 113 1.94 14.15 -1.23
N LEU A 114 2.75 13.73 -0.27
CA LEU A 114 2.96 14.48 0.96
C LEU A 114 3.56 15.87 0.69
N SER A 115 4.48 15.99 -0.27
CA SER A 115 5.07 17.28 -0.64
C SER A 115 4.04 18.26 -1.21
N ASP A 116 3.11 17.79 -2.05
CA ASP A 116 2.02 18.61 -2.60
C ASP A 116 1.02 19.01 -1.52
N MET A 117 0.73 18.07 -0.58
CA MET A 117 -0.13 18.36 0.56
C MET A 117 0.51 19.39 1.51
N LEU A 118 1.79 19.25 1.85
CA LEU A 118 2.51 20.20 2.70
C LEU A 118 2.55 21.60 2.09
N ARG A 119 2.75 21.68 0.76
CA ARG A 119 2.66 22.96 0.04
C ARG A 119 1.27 23.59 0.19
N THR A 120 0.22 22.78 0.09
CA THR A 120 -1.16 23.25 0.23
C THR A 120 -1.47 23.65 1.68
N PHE A 121 -1.05 22.84 2.66
CA PHE A 121 -1.21 23.17 4.08
C PHE A 121 -0.51 24.48 4.45
N SER A 122 0.62 24.82 3.80
CA SER A 122 1.32 26.09 4.06
C SER A 122 0.49 27.33 3.72
N ALA A 123 -0.56 27.21 2.89
CA ALA A 123 -1.54 28.25 2.65
C ALA A 123 -2.56 28.44 3.81
N PHE A 124 -2.55 27.53 4.80
CA PHE A 124 -3.39 27.53 6.00
C PHE A 124 -2.49 27.61 7.26
N PRO A 125 -1.98 28.79 7.63
CA PRO A 125 -0.91 28.90 8.64
C PRO A 125 -1.24 28.26 9.98
N GLN A 126 -2.49 28.31 10.44
CA GLN A 126 -2.91 27.73 11.70
C GLN A 126 -2.76 26.21 11.68
N MET A 127 -3.27 25.53 10.65
CA MET A 127 -3.10 24.09 10.49
C MET A 127 -1.63 23.70 10.27
N PHE A 128 -0.92 24.44 9.42
CA PHE A 128 0.47 24.15 9.11
C PHE A 128 1.38 24.25 10.33
N ASN A 129 1.10 25.20 11.25
CA ASN A 129 1.81 25.31 12.53
C ASN A 129 1.43 24.21 13.52
N ALA A 130 0.25 23.64 13.40
CA ALA A 130 -0.16 22.49 14.20
C ALA A 130 0.54 21.18 13.79
N ILE A 131 1.05 21.06 12.55
CA ILE A 131 1.77 19.86 12.11
C ILE A 131 3.11 19.78 12.87
N LYS A 132 3.27 18.72 13.69
CA LYS A 132 4.45 18.48 14.53
C LYS A 132 5.24 17.25 14.09
N THR A 133 4.58 16.24 13.54
CA THR A 133 5.21 14.97 13.23
C THR A 133 4.79 14.46 11.87
N LEU A 134 5.77 13.98 11.09
CA LEU A 134 5.60 13.23 9.84
C LEU A 134 6.19 11.84 10.04
N GLU A 135 5.44 10.81 9.76
CA GLU A 135 5.82 9.42 9.90
C GLU A 135 5.55 8.69 8.57
N MET A 136 6.60 8.18 7.94
CA MET A 136 6.54 7.49 6.67
C MET A 136 6.80 6.00 6.87
N VAL A 137 5.93 5.14 6.33
CA VAL A 137 6.14 3.69 6.32
C VAL A 137 6.66 3.31 4.95
N GLU A 138 7.95 3.00 4.86
CA GLU A 138 8.64 2.69 3.60
C GLU A 138 9.66 1.56 3.81
N ALA A 139 9.49 0.48 3.07
CA ALA A 139 10.36 -0.68 3.16
C ALA A 139 11.63 -0.58 2.28
N SER A 140 11.62 0.32 1.28
CA SER A 140 12.72 0.49 0.33
C SER A 140 13.73 1.55 0.78
N PRO A 141 14.96 1.18 1.18
CA PRO A 141 15.99 2.15 1.55
C PRO A 141 16.34 3.13 0.42
N ALA A 142 16.16 2.74 -0.83
CA ALA A 142 16.48 3.58 -1.98
C ALA A 142 15.48 4.74 -2.16
N LEU A 143 14.24 4.60 -1.68
CA LEU A 143 13.23 5.67 -1.73
C LEU A 143 13.38 6.67 -0.58
N LEU A 144 13.96 6.27 0.55
CA LEU A 144 14.08 7.15 1.74
C LEU A 144 14.75 8.47 1.43
N ALA A 145 15.90 8.46 0.74
CA ALA A 145 16.64 9.67 0.40
C ALA A 145 15.86 10.61 -0.54
N GLN A 146 15.10 10.05 -1.47
CA GLN A 146 14.24 10.82 -2.38
C GLN A 146 13.08 11.47 -1.63
N GLN A 147 12.44 10.72 -0.73
CA GLN A 147 11.37 11.20 0.14
C GLN A 147 11.86 12.33 1.04
N GLU A 148 12.98 12.15 1.73
CA GLU A 148 13.58 13.16 2.58
C GLU A 148 13.90 14.45 1.80
N GLN A 149 14.48 14.34 0.61
CA GLN A 149 14.77 15.48 -0.25
C GLN A 149 13.48 16.20 -0.71
N SER A 150 12.48 15.46 -1.14
CA SER A 150 11.20 16.00 -1.60
C SER A 150 10.48 16.76 -0.49
N ILE A 151 10.29 16.11 0.66
CA ILE A 151 9.62 16.67 1.84
C ILE A 151 10.40 17.87 2.40
N SER A 152 11.73 17.77 2.56
CA SER A 152 12.58 18.88 3.03
C SER A 152 12.50 20.09 2.08
N THR A 153 12.38 19.85 0.77
CA THR A 153 12.24 20.93 -0.19
C THR A 153 10.89 21.64 -0.05
N ALA A 154 9.80 20.91 0.13
CA ALA A 154 8.48 21.47 0.38
C ALA A 154 8.45 22.30 1.68
N LEU A 155 8.99 21.77 2.75
CA LEU A 155 9.06 22.43 4.07
C LEU A 155 9.92 23.69 4.04
N ARG A 156 11.11 23.66 3.43
CA ARG A 156 11.99 24.84 3.31
C ARG A 156 11.33 26.00 2.59
N ARG A 157 10.53 25.74 1.54
CA ARG A 157 9.73 26.76 0.84
C ARG A 157 8.71 27.43 1.74
N ALA A 158 8.28 26.75 2.78
CA ALA A 158 7.35 27.24 3.79
C ALA A 158 8.04 27.65 5.12
N ASN A 159 9.37 27.88 5.08
CA ASN A 159 10.22 28.27 6.22
C ASN A 159 10.17 27.29 7.40
N LYS A 160 10.07 25.99 7.09
CA LYS A 160 10.17 24.92 8.09
C LYS A 160 11.35 23.97 7.77
N LYS A 161 11.82 23.26 8.79
CA LYS A 161 12.92 22.29 8.70
C LYS A 161 12.58 20.99 9.40
N ILE A 162 13.10 19.89 8.86
CA ILE A 162 13.07 18.60 9.53
C ILE A 162 14.09 18.57 10.66
N VAL A 163 13.69 17.99 11.78
CA VAL A 163 14.58 17.69 12.91
C VAL A 163 14.56 16.19 13.23
N SER A 164 15.55 15.77 14.01
CA SER A 164 15.74 14.38 14.42
C SER A 164 14.49 13.76 15.06
N PRO A 165 14.18 12.48 14.79
CA PRO A 165 13.15 11.73 15.50
C PRO A 165 13.35 11.71 17.03
N ALA A 166 14.58 11.83 17.51
CA ALA A 166 14.89 11.88 18.93
C ALA A 166 14.48 13.20 19.62
N THR A 167 14.13 14.25 18.86
CA THR A 167 13.69 15.53 19.43
C THR A 167 12.27 15.38 20.00
N PRO A 168 12.04 15.62 21.31
CA PRO A 168 10.72 15.56 21.90
C PRO A 168 9.78 16.61 21.28
N VAL A 169 8.53 16.23 21.00
CA VAL A 169 7.56 17.15 20.37
C VAL A 169 7.33 18.44 21.17
N PRO A 170 7.25 18.41 22.51
CA PRO A 170 7.11 19.65 23.30
C PRO A 170 8.29 20.62 23.17
N GLU A 171 9.45 20.15 22.73
CA GLU A 171 10.68 20.96 22.56
C GLU A 171 10.83 21.50 21.13
N LEU A 172 9.88 21.21 20.21
CA LEU A 172 9.94 21.69 18.84
C LEU A 172 9.72 23.21 18.77
N GLU A 173 10.64 23.90 18.10
CA GLU A 173 10.46 25.30 17.72
C GLU A 173 9.39 25.44 16.63
N ALA A 174 8.87 26.65 16.45
CA ALA A 174 7.78 26.92 15.51
C ALA A 174 8.10 26.56 14.06
N ASP A 175 9.38 26.61 13.69
CA ASP A 175 9.89 26.26 12.35
C ASP A 175 10.31 24.81 12.21
N GLN A 176 10.12 23.96 13.24
CA GLN A 176 10.57 22.57 13.27
C GLN A 176 9.41 21.60 13.12
N ILE A 177 9.68 20.51 12.36
CA ILE A 177 8.82 19.35 12.25
C ILE A 177 9.69 18.09 12.44
N ARG A 178 9.27 17.18 13.30
CA ARG A 178 9.91 15.88 13.46
C ARG A 178 9.51 14.97 12.31
N ALA A 179 10.46 14.35 11.62
CA ALA A 179 10.17 13.35 10.59
C ALA A 179 10.88 12.04 10.91
N GLU A 180 10.17 10.93 10.70
CA GLU A 180 10.67 9.58 10.97
C GLU A 180 10.20 8.60 9.88
N TRP A 181 11.06 7.66 9.52
CA TRP A 181 10.80 6.60 8.54
C TRP A 181 10.85 5.24 9.23
N PHE A 182 9.83 4.44 8.98
CA PHE A 182 9.68 3.09 9.52
C PHE A 182 9.71 2.06 8.39
N PRO A 183 10.48 0.98 8.50
CA PRO A 183 10.50 -0.08 7.47
C PRO A 183 9.20 -0.89 7.46
N SER A 184 8.36 -0.76 8.48
CA SER A 184 7.09 -1.46 8.63
C SER A 184 6.12 -0.65 9.48
N TYR A 185 4.83 -0.80 9.19
CA TYR A 185 3.74 -0.18 9.96
C TYR A 185 3.73 -0.56 11.46
N HIS A 186 4.40 -1.66 11.83
CA HIS A 186 4.57 -2.07 13.23
C HIS A 186 5.41 -1.10 14.07
N GLY A 187 6.28 -0.31 13.43
CA GLY A 187 7.11 0.67 14.12
C GLY A 187 6.35 1.95 14.52
N VAL A 188 5.21 2.21 13.89
CA VAL A 188 4.40 3.40 14.17
C VAL A 188 3.54 3.14 15.41
N ASN A 189 3.71 3.97 16.43
CA ASN A 189 2.96 3.86 17.68
C ASN A 189 1.60 4.59 17.59
N VAL A 190 0.67 4.22 18.47
CA VAL A 190 -0.55 5.00 18.72
C VAL A 190 -0.19 6.27 19.48
N ASP A 191 -0.79 7.40 19.14
CA ASP A 191 -0.58 8.69 19.79
C ASP A 191 -1.92 9.41 20.03
N PRO A 192 -2.51 9.30 21.24
CA PRO A 192 -3.77 9.95 21.55
C PRO A 192 -3.67 11.48 21.68
N GLU A 193 -2.46 12.01 21.88
CA GLU A 193 -2.22 13.46 22.07
C GLU A 193 -2.12 14.23 20.73
N SER A 194 -2.13 13.53 19.59
CA SER A 194 -2.11 14.15 18.27
C SER A 194 -3.38 13.84 17.50
N TRP A 195 -3.95 14.83 16.83
CA TRP A 195 -4.92 14.58 15.77
C TRP A 195 -4.21 13.95 14.60
N THR A 196 -4.56 12.71 14.27
CA THR A 196 -3.78 11.90 13.32
C THR A 196 -4.39 11.92 11.93
N ILE A 197 -3.61 12.31 10.94
CA ILE A 197 -3.90 12.11 9.51
C ILE A 197 -3.20 10.82 9.06
N VAL A 198 -3.94 9.91 8.42
CA VAL A 198 -3.37 8.70 7.80
C VAL A 198 -3.68 8.67 6.32
N ILE A 199 -2.66 8.42 5.49
CA ILE A 199 -2.81 8.35 4.04
C ILE A 199 -2.26 7.00 3.56
N ALA A 200 -3.06 6.28 2.78
CA ALA A 200 -2.67 5.09 2.03
C ALA A 200 -3.13 5.25 0.58
N HIS A 201 -2.20 5.53 -0.31
CA HIS A 201 -2.45 5.72 -1.73
C HIS A 201 -1.67 4.68 -2.53
N GLU A 202 -2.37 3.83 -3.30
CA GLU A 202 -1.76 2.70 -4.04
C GLU A 202 -0.82 1.89 -3.13
N PHE A 203 -1.34 1.48 -1.97
CA PHE A 203 -0.58 0.75 -0.96
C PHE A 203 -1.14 -0.65 -0.72
N PHE A 204 -2.47 -0.77 -0.65
CA PHE A 204 -3.12 -2.04 -0.32
C PHE A 204 -3.10 -3.05 -1.47
N ASP A 205 -3.05 -2.58 -2.71
CA ASP A 205 -3.01 -3.41 -3.92
C ASP A 205 -1.72 -4.24 -4.03
N ALA A 206 -0.60 -3.73 -3.49
CA ALA A 206 0.70 -4.41 -3.44
C ALA A 206 0.84 -5.37 -2.26
N LEU A 207 -0.11 -5.38 -1.31
CA LEU A 207 -0.03 -6.26 -0.14
C LEU A 207 -0.33 -7.71 -0.50
N PRO A 208 0.40 -8.68 0.10
CA PRO A 208 0.29 -10.09 -0.24
C PRO A 208 -1.12 -10.66 -0.04
N ILE A 209 -1.59 -11.43 -1.02
CA ILE A 209 -2.90 -12.08 -1.01
C ILE A 209 -2.76 -13.61 -1.02
N HIS A 210 -3.65 -14.31 -0.31
CA HIS A 210 -3.95 -15.72 -0.54
C HIS A 210 -5.05 -15.86 -1.57
N ILE A 211 -4.98 -16.90 -2.39
CA ILE A 211 -6.05 -17.28 -3.33
C ILE A 211 -6.59 -18.64 -2.90
N PHE A 212 -7.89 -18.72 -2.71
CA PHE A 212 -8.56 -19.96 -2.35
C PHE A 212 -9.57 -20.36 -3.42
N GLU A 213 -9.67 -21.66 -3.68
CA GLU A 213 -10.66 -22.26 -4.59
C GLU A 213 -11.60 -23.16 -3.83
N LYS A 214 -12.89 -22.99 -4.01
CA LYS A 214 -13.91 -23.88 -3.45
C LYS A 214 -13.94 -25.20 -4.23
N LYS A 215 -13.80 -26.32 -3.51
CA LYS A 215 -14.01 -27.66 -4.05
C LYS A 215 -15.23 -28.31 -3.37
N LEU A 216 -15.66 -29.48 -3.85
CA LEU A 216 -16.76 -30.23 -3.23
C LEU A 216 -16.47 -30.56 -1.76
N GLU A 217 -15.22 -30.91 -1.45
CA GLU A 217 -14.76 -31.30 -0.10
C GLU A 217 -14.35 -30.09 0.76
N GLY A 218 -14.55 -28.85 0.32
CA GLY A 218 -14.19 -27.63 1.06
C GLY A 218 -13.21 -26.74 0.32
N TRP A 219 -12.63 -25.81 1.03
CA TRP A 219 -11.68 -24.82 0.48
C TRP A 219 -10.27 -25.39 0.32
N ARG A 220 -9.63 -25.06 -0.79
CA ARG A 220 -8.24 -25.38 -1.11
C ARG A 220 -7.49 -24.10 -1.40
N GLU A 221 -6.21 -24.08 -1.10
CA GLU A 221 -5.34 -22.94 -1.39
C GLU A 221 -4.70 -23.09 -2.78
N VAL A 222 -4.64 -22.00 -3.53
CA VAL A 222 -3.89 -21.91 -4.78
C VAL A 222 -2.44 -21.56 -4.44
N LEU A 223 -1.52 -22.36 -4.94
CA LEU A 223 -0.09 -22.28 -4.67
C LEU A 223 0.69 -22.06 -5.98
N VAL A 224 1.93 -21.63 -5.87
CA VAL A 224 2.88 -21.50 -6.98
C VAL A 224 3.83 -22.69 -6.97
N ASP A 225 3.95 -23.37 -8.09
CA ASP A 225 4.78 -24.57 -8.30
C ASP A 225 5.61 -24.46 -9.57
N VAL A 226 6.66 -25.28 -9.68
CA VAL A 226 7.44 -25.40 -10.91
C VAL A 226 6.65 -26.21 -11.94
N ASP A 227 6.60 -25.73 -13.17
CA ASP A 227 6.02 -26.48 -14.29
C ASP A 227 7.04 -27.50 -14.83
N HIS A 228 6.81 -28.76 -14.53
CA HIS A 228 7.65 -29.86 -14.97
C HIS A 228 7.36 -30.33 -16.40
N GLY A 229 6.48 -29.64 -17.12
CA GLY A 229 6.15 -29.99 -18.52
C GLY A 229 5.50 -31.38 -18.68
N GLN A 230 4.99 -31.96 -17.62
CA GLN A 230 4.40 -33.29 -17.67
C GLN A 230 3.00 -33.28 -18.31
N LYS A 231 2.88 -34.03 -19.40
CA LYS A 231 1.58 -34.59 -19.79
C LYS A 231 1.14 -35.60 -18.73
N PRO A 232 -0.15 -35.64 -18.32
CA PRO A 232 -0.63 -36.64 -17.41
C PRO A 232 -0.59 -38.02 -18.09
N SER A 233 0.44 -38.78 -17.88
CA SER A 233 0.48 -40.20 -18.22
C SER A 233 1.00 -40.99 -17.03
N VAL A 234 0.13 -41.85 -16.52
CA VAL A 234 0.50 -42.94 -15.62
C VAL A 234 1.41 -43.89 -16.42
N THR A 235 2.73 -43.63 -16.40
CA THR A 235 3.70 -44.56 -16.92
C THR A 235 4.67 -44.89 -15.80
N VAL A 236 4.71 -46.15 -15.43
CA VAL A 236 5.69 -46.70 -14.48
C VAL A 236 7.08 -46.45 -15.08
N LEU A 237 7.79 -45.44 -14.57
CA LEU A 237 9.15 -45.13 -14.98
C LEU A 237 10.09 -46.26 -14.56
N LYS A 238 10.80 -46.87 -15.49
CA LYS A 238 11.90 -47.81 -15.21
C LYS A 238 13.08 -47.01 -14.64
N ALA A 239 13.79 -47.54 -13.67
CA ALA A 239 14.94 -46.91 -13.01
C ALA A 239 16.05 -46.42 -13.99
N ALA A 240 16.11 -46.94 -15.20
CA ALA A 240 17.04 -46.56 -16.26
C ALA A 240 16.67 -45.20 -16.90
N ASP A 241 15.43 -44.70 -16.79
CA ASP A 241 14.99 -43.44 -17.39
C ASP A 241 15.27 -42.24 -16.45
N LEU A 242 15.47 -42.49 -15.16
CA LEU A 242 15.89 -41.50 -14.17
C LEU A 242 17.34 -40.99 -14.38
N LEU A 243 18.18 -41.76 -15.08
CA LEU A 243 19.57 -41.38 -15.39
C LEU A 243 19.73 -40.64 -16.72
N LYS A 244 18.66 -40.47 -17.47
CA LYS A 244 18.64 -39.78 -18.78
C LYS A 244 17.88 -38.47 -18.76
N GLU A 245 17.64 -37.85 -17.61
CA GLU A 245 17.24 -36.44 -17.61
C GLU A 245 18.39 -35.62 -18.20
N LYS A 246 18.34 -35.48 -19.51
CA LYS A 246 19.09 -34.44 -20.20
C LYS A 246 18.71 -33.15 -19.48
N GLN A 247 19.69 -32.50 -18.88
CA GLN A 247 19.62 -31.09 -18.49
C GLN A 247 19.23 -30.32 -19.76
N THR A 248 17.92 -30.19 -20.00
CA THR A 248 17.45 -29.19 -20.94
C THR A 248 17.73 -27.87 -20.26
N ASN A 249 18.67 -27.10 -20.82
CA ASN A 249 19.00 -25.72 -20.40
C ASN A 249 17.83 -24.74 -20.59
N SER A 250 16.58 -25.21 -20.52
CA SER A 250 15.40 -24.34 -20.53
C SER A 250 15.21 -23.77 -19.14
N GLU A 251 15.03 -22.46 -19.05
CA GLU A 251 14.68 -21.81 -17.80
C GLU A 251 13.41 -22.45 -17.19
N PRO A 252 13.37 -22.63 -15.85
CA PRO A 252 12.19 -23.17 -15.19
C PRO A 252 10.99 -22.25 -15.46
N LYS A 253 9.80 -22.84 -15.57
CA LYS A 253 8.52 -22.10 -15.63
C LYS A 253 7.76 -22.34 -14.36
N LEU A 254 7.00 -21.35 -13.94
CA LEU A 254 6.10 -21.44 -12.78
C LEU A 254 4.65 -21.62 -13.25
N ARG A 255 3.84 -22.27 -12.41
CA ARG A 255 2.40 -22.46 -12.63
C ARG A 255 1.64 -22.36 -11.33
N PHE A 256 0.35 -22.07 -11.41
CA PHE A 256 -0.55 -22.22 -10.27
C PHE A 256 -1.00 -23.67 -10.14
N VAL A 257 -1.03 -24.15 -8.89
CA VAL A 257 -1.56 -25.46 -8.50
C VAL A 257 -2.53 -25.31 -7.33
N VAL A 258 -3.49 -26.20 -7.24
CA VAL A 258 -4.41 -26.24 -6.10
C VAL A 258 -3.89 -27.23 -5.09
N SER A 259 -3.84 -26.87 -3.81
CA SER A 259 -3.38 -27.75 -2.73
C SER A 259 -4.19 -29.06 -2.70
N PRO A 260 -3.56 -30.22 -2.48
CA PRO A 260 -4.25 -31.52 -2.47
C PRO A 260 -5.22 -31.66 -1.30
N GLY A 261 -4.96 -30.97 -0.20
CA GLY A 261 -5.78 -30.93 1.01
C GLY A 261 -6.08 -29.49 1.46
N ALA A 262 -6.85 -29.37 2.52
CA ALA A 262 -7.04 -28.12 3.21
C ALA A 262 -5.74 -27.65 3.85
N THR A 263 -5.38 -26.37 3.69
CA THR A 263 -4.25 -25.75 4.37
C THR A 263 -4.74 -25.03 5.65
N PRO A 264 -3.84 -24.71 6.60
CA PRO A 264 -4.21 -23.88 7.75
C PRO A 264 -4.85 -22.55 7.31
N TRP A 265 -4.31 -21.92 6.25
CA TRP A 265 -4.83 -20.68 5.72
C TRP A 265 -6.21 -20.83 5.09
N SER A 266 -6.47 -21.90 4.30
CA SER A 266 -7.79 -22.13 3.72
C SER A 266 -8.86 -22.37 4.80
N GLN A 267 -8.48 -22.98 5.92
CA GLN A 267 -9.39 -23.19 7.06
C GLN A 267 -9.66 -21.88 7.82
N LEU A 268 -8.62 -21.08 8.07
CA LEU A 268 -8.72 -19.85 8.86
C LEU A 268 -9.41 -18.73 8.07
N LEU A 269 -8.99 -18.49 6.82
CA LEU A 269 -9.37 -17.31 6.06
C LEU A 269 -10.60 -17.52 5.16
N ALA A 270 -10.83 -18.76 4.69
CA ALA A 270 -11.92 -19.04 3.76
C ALA A 270 -13.04 -19.89 4.38
N ALA A 271 -12.73 -21.01 5.01
CA ALA A 271 -13.75 -21.95 5.46
C ALA A 271 -14.61 -21.41 6.61
N ARG A 272 -14.05 -20.59 7.48
CA ARG A 272 -14.74 -19.99 8.64
C ARG A 272 -15.32 -18.60 8.35
N ASN A 273 -15.14 -18.09 7.14
CA ASN A 273 -15.60 -16.74 6.80
C ASN A 273 -17.03 -16.78 6.26
N GLU A 274 -17.96 -16.20 7.00
CA GLU A 274 -19.38 -16.14 6.64
C GLU A 274 -19.64 -15.45 5.28
N ARG A 275 -18.76 -14.54 4.86
CA ARG A 275 -18.84 -13.88 3.55
C ARG A 275 -18.77 -14.88 2.38
N PHE A 276 -18.16 -16.07 2.59
CA PHE A 276 -17.90 -17.06 1.55
C PHE A 276 -18.76 -18.32 1.65
N LYS A 277 -19.75 -18.37 2.55
CA LYS A 277 -20.60 -19.55 2.80
C LYS A 277 -21.39 -20.02 1.58
N HIS A 278 -21.73 -19.11 0.67
CA HIS A 278 -22.54 -19.40 -0.52
C HIS A 278 -21.71 -19.71 -1.79
N PHE A 279 -20.38 -19.78 -1.67
CA PHE A 279 -19.53 -20.11 -2.81
C PHE A 279 -19.74 -21.53 -3.31
N GLN A 280 -19.84 -21.65 -4.64
CA GLN A 280 -19.98 -22.92 -5.32
C GLN A 280 -18.61 -23.52 -5.69
N PRO A 281 -18.50 -24.85 -5.85
CA PRO A 281 -17.28 -25.48 -6.34
C PRO A 281 -16.79 -24.85 -7.65
N GLY A 282 -15.48 -24.62 -7.74
CA GLY A 282 -14.82 -23.91 -8.85
C GLY A 282 -14.67 -22.41 -8.66
N GLN A 283 -15.41 -21.78 -7.76
CA GLN A 283 -15.26 -20.35 -7.47
C GLN A 283 -14.02 -20.08 -6.63
N ARG A 284 -13.38 -18.95 -6.88
CA ARG A 284 -12.17 -18.48 -6.17
C ARG A 284 -12.46 -17.23 -5.37
N VAL A 285 -11.61 -16.98 -4.38
CA VAL A 285 -11.57 -15.73 -3.62
C VAL A 285 -10.14 -15.36 -3.27
N GLU A 286 -9.85 -14.07 -3.29
CA GLU A 286 -8.59 -13.45 -2.88
C GLU A 286 -8.78 -12.83 -1.51
N VAL A 287 -7.84 -13.09 -0.58
CA VAL A 287 -7.89 -12.60 0.80
C VAL A 287 -6.51 -12.16 1.24
N SER A 288 -6.38 -10.92 1.72
CA SER A 288 -5.13 -10.38 2.27
C SER A 288 -5.24 -10.20 3.80
N PRO A 289 -4.70 -11.13 4.60
CA PRO A 289 -4.66 -10.93 6.06
C PRO A 289 -3.78 -9.75 6.47
N VAL A 290 -2.79 -9.40 5.65
CA VAL A 290 -1.95 -8.22 5.87
C VAL A 290 -2.75 -6.94 5.70
N SER A 291 -3.61 -6.86 4.66
CA SER A 291 -4.50 -5.70 4.46
C SER A 291 -5.46 -5.52 5.64
N TRP A 292 -5.98 -6.62 6.21
CA TRP A 292 -6.76 -6.58 7.44
C TRP A 292 -5.98 -5.95 8.60
N ALA A 293 -4.75 -6.45 8.84
CA ALA A 293 -3.93 -5.99 9.95
C ALA A 293 -3.55 -4.50 9.81
N VAL A 294 -3.18 -4.06 8.59
CA VAL A 294 -2.86 -2.65 8.32
C VAL A 294 -4.10 -1.76 8.48
N ALA A 295 -5.25 -2.15 7.90
CA ALA A 295 -6.48 -1.36 8.02
C ALA A 295 -6.94 -1.21 9.48
N ARG A 296 -6.85 -2.29 10.26
CA ARG A 296 -7.09 -2.23 11.70
C ARG A 296 -6.12 -1.28 12.39
N ARG A 297 -4.82 -1.36 12.07
CA ARG A 297 -3.80 -0.47 12.65
C ARG A 297 -4.04 1.00 12.28
N MET A 298 -4.49 1.27 11.05
CA MET A 298 -4.93 2.63 10.66
C MET A 298 -6.08 3.12 11.55
N GLY A 299 -7.06 2.28 11.84
CA GLY A 299 -8.14 2.61 12.76
C GLY A 299 -7.64 2.92 14.19
N GLU A 300 -6.65 2.16 14.67
CA GLU A 300 -6.00 2.39 15.96
C GLU A 300 -5.24 3.73 16.00
N TRP A 301 -4.48 4.07 14.96
CA TRP A 301 -3.78 5.35 14.87
C TRP A 301 -4.76 6.54 14.84
N ILE A 302 -5.84 6.40 14.06
CA ILE A 302 -6.84 7.46 13.89
C ILE A 302 -7.68 7.64 15.14
N SER A 303 -8.02 6.55 15.85
CA SER A 303 -8.75 6.65 17.13
C SER A 303 -7.86 7.07 18.29
N GLY A 304 -6.55 6.93 18.17
CA GLY A 304 -5.60 7.18 19.23
C GLY A 304 -5.59 6.10 20.32
N TYR A 305 -6.19 4.93 20.05
CA TYR A 305 -6.25 3.82 20.99
C TYR A 305 -5.96 2.50 20.31
N ASP A 306 -5.19 1.62 20.95
CA ASP A 306 -5.09 0.23 20.55
C ASP A 306 -6.46 -0.45 20.66
N ALA A 307 -6.85 -1.21 19.65
CA ALA A 307 -8.11 -1.93 19.63
C ALA A 307 -8.17 -2.97 20.75
N LEU A 308 -9.36 -3.11 21.34
CA LEU A 308 -9.61 -4.17 22.30
C LEU A 308 -9.39 -5.54 21.67
N ARG A 309 -8.84 -6.48 22.43
CA ARG A 309 -8.79 -7.87 22.02
C ARG A 309 -10.20 -8.41 21.90
N VAL A 310 -10.40 -9.29 20.94
CA VAL A 310 -11.68 -9.97 20.74
C VAL A 310 -11.47 -11.43 21.14
N ASN A 311 -12.36 -11.96 21.95
CA ASN A 311 -12.36 -13.37 22.33
C ASN A 311 -12.82 -14.26 21.16
N ASN A 312 -12.77 -15.58 21.36
CA ASN A 312 -13.17 -16.56 20.36
C ASN A 312 -14.63 -16.46 19.90
N GLU A 313 -15.47 -15.72 20.62
CA GLU A 313 -16.88 -15.47 20.32
C GLU A 313 -17.09 -14.13 19.60
N GLY A 314 -16.01 -13.40 19.27
CA GLY A 314 -16.09 -12.10 18.61
C GLY A 314 -16.50 -10.95 19.54
N ARG A 315 -16.48 -11.16 20.85
CA ARG A 315 -16.77 -10.10 21.83
C ARG A 315 -15.48 -9.45 22.28
N ALA A 316 -15.53 -8.11 22.44
CA ALA A 316 -14.42 -7.38 23.00
C ALA A 316 -14.10 -7.91 24.42
N GLU A 317 -12.83 -8.23 24.64
CA GLU A 317 -12.35 -8.58 25.98
C GLU A 317 -12.33 -7.33 26.86
N GLU A 318 -12.54 -7.50 28.16
CA GLU A 318 -12.34 -6.42 29.11
C GLU A 318 -10.90 -5.90 29.01
N PRO A 319 -10.71 -4.56 28.87
CA PRO A 319 -9.37 -4.01 28.80
C PRO A 319 -8.60 -4.29 30.09
N ASN A 320 -7.35 -4.71 29.95
CA ASN A 320 -6.45 -4.83 31.09
C ASN A 320 -6.18 -3.44 31.72
N GLU A 321 -5.55 -3.40 32.89
CA GLU A 321 -5.31 -2.15 33.61
C GLU A 321 -4.45 -1.15 32.82
N GLU A 322 -3.47 -1.62 32.07
CA GLU A 322 -2.61 -0.80 31.21
C GLU A 322 -3.42 -0.13 30.09
N LEU A 323 -4.27 -0.88 29.41
CA LEU A 323 -5.14 -0.39 28.35
C LEU A 323 -6.22 0.56 28.89
N ARG A 324 -6.74 0.30 30.10
CA ARG A 324 -7.66 1.22 30.81
C ARG A 324 -6.96 2.54 31.13
N ARG A 325 -5.70 2.51 31.57
CA ARG A 325 -4.90 3.72 31.84
C ARG A 325 -4.61 4.49 30.56
N ALA A 326 -4.22 3.80 29.47
CA ALA A 326 -3.99 4.43 28.18
C ALA A 326 -5.25 5.13 27.62
N ARG A 327 -6.44 4.55 27.87
CA ARG A 327 -7.72 5.12 27.46
C ARG A 327 -8.30 6.16 28.45
N ALA A 328 -7.65 6.39 29.58
CA ALA A 328 -8.09 7.41 30.56
C ALA A 328 -7.85 8.85 30.08
N SER A 329 -6.89 9.05 29.16
CA SER A 329 -6.69 10.34 28.50
C SER A 329 -7.54 10.42 27.23
N PRO A 330 -8.30 11.52 27.02
CA PRO A 330 -9.12 11.67 25.83
C PRO A 330 -8.22 11.79 24.59
N SER A 331 -8.50 10.96 23.56
CA SER A 331 -7.85 11.08 22.26
C SER A 331 -8.36 12.29 21.50
N LEU A 332 -7.47 12.91 20.72
CA LEU A 332 -7.84 13.97 19.78
C LEU A 332 -8.53 13.43 18.52
N GLY A 333 -8.54 12.10 18.32
CA GLY A 333 -9.10 11.48 17.13
C GLY A 333 -8.25 11.70 15.89
N GLY A 334 -8.88 11.60 14.73
CA GLY A 334 -8.17 11.77 13.47
C GLY A 334 -9.02 11.46 12.24
N CYS A 335 -8.37 11.55 11.08
CA CYS A 335 -9.00 11.23 9.81
C CYS A 335 -7.97 10.62 8.85
N GLY A 336 -8.36 9.63 8.06
CA GLY A 336 -7.50 9.01 7.04
C GLY A 336 -8.21 8.80 5.72
N LEU A 337 -7.43 8.65 4.66
CA LEU A 337 -7.90 8.27 3.33
C LEU A 337 -7.16 7.04 2.84
N VAL A 338 -7.91 6.08 2.32
CA VAL A 338 -7.42 4.97 1.51
C VAL A 338 -7.86 5.22 0.08
N VAL A 339 -6.90 5.37 -0.84
CA VAL A 339 -7.14 5.56 -2.26
C VAL A 339 -6.46 4.44 -3.02
N ASP A 340 -7.26 3.57 -3.64
CA ASP A 340 -6.75 2.39 -4.33
C ASP A 340 -7.76 1.88 -5.36
N TYR A 341 -7.32 1.03 -6.30
CA TYR A 341 -8.25 0.41 -7.22
C TYR A 341 -8.87 -0.85 -6.63
N GLY A 342 -10.19 -0.95 -6.77
CA GLY A 342 -10.96 -2.01 -6.14
C GLY A 342 -12.45 -1.69 -6.05
N ALA A 343 -13.11 -2.33 -5.11
CA ALA A 343 -14.52 -2.09 -4.82
C ALA A 343 -14.89 -2.60 -3.41
N ALA A 344 -16.11 -2.28 -2.94
CA ALA A 344 -16.65 -2.82 -1.69
C ALA A 344 -17.16 -4.26 -1.87
N ARG A 345 -16.32 -5.16 -2.39
CA ARG A 345 -16.60 -6.58 -2.58
C ARG A 345 -15.32 -7.40 -2.63
N PHE A 346 -15.44 -8.71 -2.44
CA PHE A 346 -14.34 -9.64 -2.69
C PHE A 346 -14.03 -9.77 -4.19
N PHE A 347 -12.80 -10.20 -4.49
CA PHE A 347 -12.31 -10.48 -5.84
C PHE A 347 -11.90 -11.95 -5.95
N SER A 348 -11.80 -12.44 -7.19
CA SER A 348 -11.48 -13.84 -7.49
C SER A 348 -10.38 -14.02 -8.52
N GLU A 349 -10.15 -13.02 -9.37
CA GLU A 349 -9.21 -13.07 -10.50
C GLU A 349 -8.59 -11.69 -10.75
N SER A 350 -8.23 -11.00 -9.67
CA SER A 350 -7.63 -9.67 -9.77
C SER A 350 -6.12 -9.69 -9.71
N PHE A 351 -5.52 -10.77 -9.24
CA PHE A 351 -4.07 -10.92 -9.17
C PHE A 351 -3.43 -10.84 -10.57
N ARG A 352 -2.57 -9.86 -10.76
CA ARG A 352 -1.94 -9.55 -12.05
C ARG A 352 -0.55 -8.95 -11.86
N ALA A 353 0.17 -8.86 -12.96
CA ALA A 353 1.45 -8.18 -13.03
C ALA A 353 1.42 -7.08 -14.09
N PHE A 354 2.15 -6.01 -13.81
CA PHE A 354 2.35 -4.92 -14.77
C PHE A 354 3.84 -4.77 -15.11
N ARG A 355 4.11 -4.55 -16.40
CA ARG A 355 5.42 -4.23 -16.93
C ARG A 355 5.27 -3.36 -18.16
N GLN A 356 5.97 -2.21 -18.20
CA GLN A 356 5.90 -1.25 -19.31
C GLN A 356 4.45 -0.89 -19.70
N HIS A 357 3.63 -0.57 -18.70
CA HIS A 357 2.22 -0.20 -18.83
C HIS A 357 1.31 -1.30 -19.42
N LYS A 358 1.75 -2.57 -19.44
CA LYS A 358 0.98 -3.71 -19.94
C LYS A 358 0.75 -4.72 -18.84
N ILE A 359 -0.45 -5.33 -18.84
CA ILE A 359 -0.74 -6.49 -18.00
C ILE A 359 0.01 -7.70 -18.60
N VAL A 360 0.79 -8.37 -17.75
CA VAL A 360 1.54 -9.58 -18.08
C VAL A 360 1.19 -10.71 -17.10
N ASN A 361 1.61 -11.93 -17.43
CA ASN A 361 1.39 -13.07 -16.53
C ASN A 361 2.20 -12.86 -15.23
N PRO A 362 1.57 -12.90 -14.03
CA PRO A 362 2.26 -12.68 -12.76
C PRO A 362 3.36 -13.69 -12.44
N LEU A 363 3.36 -14.88 -13.07
CA LEU A 363 4.40 -15.90 -12.90
C LEU A 363 5.55 -15.77 -13.90
N GLU A 364 5.45 -14.84 -14.83
CA GLU A 364 6.48 -14.60 -15.84
C GLU A 364 7.47 -13.54 -15.36
N LEU A 365 8.77 -13.84 -15.43
CA LEU A 365 9.86 -12.95 -15.01
C LEU A 365 9.73 -12.41 -13.58
N PRO A 366 9.75 -13.30 -12.54
CA PRO A 366 9.67 -12.89 -11.16
C PRO A 366 10.68 -11.79 -10.80
N GLY A 367 10.24 -10.78 -10.04
CA GLY A 367 11.07 -9.63 -9.64
C GLY A 367 11.25 -8.55 -10.71
N GLN A 368 10.69 -8.72 -11.93
CA GLN A 368 10.79 -7.74 -13.01
C GLN A 368 9.47 -7.05 -13.35
N SER A 369 8.40 -7.39 -12.64
CA SER A 369 7.07 -6.84 -12.85
C SER A 369 6.47 -6.45 -11.51
N ASP A 370 5.66 -5.41 -11.50
CA ASP A 370 4.87 -5.05 -10.34
C ASP A 370 3.70 -6.02 -10.18
N LEU A 371 3.51 -6.57 -8.99
CA LEU A 371 2.46 -7.53 -8.68
C LEU A 371 1.39 -6.86 -7.86
N THR A 372 0.15 -6.90 -8.36
CA THR A 372 -0.95 -6.22 -7.71
C THR A 372 -2.22 -7.08 -7.68
N ALA A 373 -3.12 -6.74 -6.74
CA ALA A 373 -4.46 -7.29 -6.67
C ALA A 373 -5.47 -6.17 -6.33
N ASN A 374 -6.72 -6.33 -6.71
CA ASN A 374 -7.75 -5.33 -6.36
C ASN A 374 -8.07 -5.35 -4.86
N VAL A 375 -8.29 -4.18 -4.32
CA VAL A 375 -8.57 -3.99 -2.89
C VAL A 375 -10.05 -4.24 -2.59
N ASP A 376 -10.32 -5.13 -1.64
CA ASP A 376 -11.66 -5.34 -1.08
C ASP A 376 -11.93 -4.30 0.04
N PHE A 377 -12.52 -3.18 -0.31
CA PHE A 377 -12.82 -2.10 0.64
C PHE A 377 -13.81 -2.50 1.72
N SER A 378 -14.70 -3.47 1.47
CA SER A 378 -15.59 -3.98 2.52
C SER A 378 -14.82 -4.79 3.56
N PHE A 379 -13.74 -5.45 3.18
CA PHE A 379 -12.85 -6.16 4.09
C PHE A 379 -12.03 -5.18 4.96
N LEU A 380 -11.53 -4.10 4.36
CA LEU A 380 -10.86 -3.03 5.11
C LEU A 380 -11.81 -2.35 6.09
N GLY A 381 -13.03 -2.00 5.64
CA GLY A 381 -14.06 -1.41 6.51
C GLY A 381 -14.41 -2.29 7.71
N HIS A 382 -14.48 -3.61 7.49
CA HIS A 382 -14.71 -4.57 8.59
C HIS A 382 -13.50 -4.62 9.55
N ALA A 383 -12.26 -4.55 9.05
CA ALA A 383 -11.09 -4.47 9.93
C ALA A 383 -11.11 -3.20 10.80
N ILE A 384 -11.42 -2.05 10.19
CA ILE A 384 -11.54 -0.76 10.88
C ILE A 384 -12.66 -0.79 11.93
N SER A 385 -13.80 -1.41 11.65
CA SER A 385 -14.93 -1.52 12.61
C SER A 385 -14.61 -2.31 13.88
N THR A 386 -13.46 -3.01 13.93
CA THR A 386 -12.95 -3.64 15.16
C THR A 386 -12.18 -2.67 16.06
N THR A 387 -12.08 -1.41 15.69
CA THR A 387 -11.43 -0.31 16.43
C THR A 387 -12.47 0.74 16.83
N ASP A 388 -12.03 1.81 17.48
CA ASP A 388 -12.88 2.96 17.80
C ASP A 388 -13.04 3.95 16.62
N ALA A 389 -12.54 3.60 15.43
CA ALA A 389 -12.72 4.36 14.20
C ALA A 389 -13.85 3.82 13.33
N ARG A 390 -14.35 4.64 12.41
CA ARG A 390 -15.38 4.30 11.42
C ARG A 390 -14.87 4.52 10.01
N SER A 391 -15.35 3.71 9.07
CA SER A 391 -15.10 3.88 7.64
C SER A 391 -16.31 4.44 6.92
N TYR A 392 -16.09 5.29 5.91
CA TYR A 392 -17.10 5.95 5.08
C TYR A 392 -16.77 5.73 3.61
N GLY A 393 -17.77 5.45 2.79
CA GLY A 393 -17.59 5.06 1.41
C GLY A 393 -17.41 3.54 1.23
N PRO A 394 -16.67 3.06 0.22
CA PRO A 394 -15.89 3.84 -0.74
C PRO A 394 -16.75 4.51 -1.81
N MET A 395 -16.29 5.65 -2.30
CA MET A 395 -16.78 6.32 -3.49
C MET A 395 -15.73 6.30 -4.61
N THR A 396 -16.10 6.67 -5.83
CA THR A 396 -15.12 6.74 -6.92
C THR A 396 -14.20 7.95 -6.78
N GLN A 397 -12.94 7.83 -7.24
CA GLN A 397 -12.00 8.95 -7.28
C GLN A 397 -12.58 10.14 -8.05
N ARG A 398 -13.30 9.89 -9.15
CA ARG A 398 -13.98 10.93 -9.94
C ARG A 398 -14.97 11.72 -9.10
N GLU A 399 -15.86 11.03 -8.38
CA GLU A 399 -16.86 11.68 -7.51
C GLU A 399 -16.19 12.47 -6.40
N PHE A 400 -15.19 11.88 -5.75
CA PHE A 400 -14.44 12.53 -4.68
C PHE A 400 -13.75 13.82 -5.15
N LEU A 401 -12.96 13.76 -6.21
CA LEU A 401 -12.23 14.93 -6.72
C LEU A 401 -13.19 15.99 -7.27
N ALA A 402 -14.27 15.59 -7.95
CA ALA A 402 -15.27 16.51 -8.45
C ALA A 402 -15.97 17.28 -7.30
N SER A 403 -16.33 16.56 -6.22
CA SER A 403 -16.97 17.14 -5.03
C SER A 403 -16.05 18.12 -4.30
N LEU A 404 -14.73 17.92 -4.35
CA LEU A 404 -13.74 18.82 -3.77
C LEU A 404 -13.36 20.00 -4.67
N GLY A 405 -14.03 20.17 -5.82
CA GLY A 405 -13.86 21.34 -6.69
C GLY A 405 -12.73 21.21 -7.70
N LEU A 406 -12.42 20.01 -8.20
CA LEU A 406 -11.39 19.78 -9.22
C LEU A 406 -11.47 20.78 -10.38
N SER A 407 -12.66 21.02 -10.95
CA SER A 407 -12.84 21.91 -12.09
C SER A 407 -12.44 23.36 -11.78
N LEU A 408 -12.75 23.84 -10.57
CA LEU A 408 -12.36 25.19 -10.13
C LEU A 408 -10.85 25.30 -9.96
N ARG A 409 -10.23 24.25 -9.37
CA ARG A 409 -8.77 24.24 -9.16
C ARG A 409 -8.01 24.15 -10.49
N VAL A 410 -8.47 23.32 -11.43
CA VAL A 410 -7.87 23.22 -12.78
C VAL A 410 -7.97 24.56 -13.52
N LYS A 411 -9.15 25.18 -13.50
CA LYS A 411 -9.33 26.52 -14.10
C LYS A 411 -8.32 27.51 -13.54
N LYS A 412 -8.19 27.60 -12.23
CA LYS A 412 -7.22 28.49 -11.57
C LYS A 412 -5.78 28.16 -11.94
N LEU A 413 -5.44 26.88 -12.02
CA LEU A 413 -4.10 26.44 -12.40
C LEU A 413 -3.76 26.82 -13.85
N VAL A 414 -4.73 26.74 -14.76
CA VAL A 414 -4.58 27.20 -16.15
C VAL A 414 -4.38 28.72 -16.23
N GLU A 415 -5.15 29.48 -15.46
CA GLU A 415 -5.01 30.96 -15.40
C GLU A 415 -3.64 31.41 -14.86
N ASP A 416 -3.08 30.67 -13.90
CA ASP A 416 -1.82 31.01 -13.23
C ASP A 416 -0.56 30.51 -13.99
N ASN A 417 -0.71 29.78 -15.10
CA ASN A 417 0.39 29.23 -15.88
C ASN A 417 0.40 29.75 -17.33
N PRO A 418 1.57 29.69 -18.01
CA PRO A 418 1.67 30.04 -19.42
C PRO A 418 0.72 29.21 -20.29
N ALA A 419 0.20 29.81 -21.36
CA ALA A 419 -0.83 29.22 -22.23
C ALA A 419 -0.40 27.90 -22.91
N ASP A 420 0.89 27.68 -23.12
CA ASP A 420 1.43 26.45 -23.66
C ASP A 420 1.29 25.24 -22.69
N ARG A 421 1.12 25.48 -21.37
CA ARG A 421 0.88 24.46 -20.33
C ARG A 421 -0.59 24.07 -20.18
N THR A 422 -1.53 24.85 -20.75
CA THR A 422 -2.98 24.63 -20.58
C THR A 422 -3.39 23.21 -20.93
N LYS A 423 -2.99 22.74 -22.11
CA LYS A 423 -3.35 21.41 -22.60
C LYS A 423 -2.84 20.28 -21.69
N ASP A 424 -1.61 20.40 -21.20
CA ASP A 424 -1.00 19.40 -20.31
C ASP A 424 -1.76 19.33 -18.97
N ILE A 425 -2.09 20.50 -18.40
CA ILE A 425 -2.84 20.61 -17.14
C ILE A 425 -4.23 19.98 -17.27
N GLU A 426 -4.96 20.30 -18.34
CA GLU A 426 -6.30 19.78 -18.59
C GLU A 426 -6.28 18.27 -18.85
N GLN A 427 -5.32 17.76 -19.63
CA GLN A 427 -5.18 16.33 -19.89
C GLN A 427 -4.82 15.54 -18.63
N ALA A 428 -3.91 16.07 -17.82
CA ALA A 428 -3.55 15.47 -16.55
C ALA A 428 -4.76 15.36 -15.61
N ALA A 429 -5.53 16.44 -15.47
CA ALA A 429 -6.75 16.44 -14.67
C ALA A 429 -7.83 15.49 -15.23
N ALA A 430 -8.03 15.49 -16.56
CA ALA A 430 -8.98 14.59 -17.23
C ALA A 430 -8.64 13.11 -16.97
N ARG A 431 -7.36 12.76 -16.96
CA ARG A 431 -6.91 11.38 -16.65
C ARG A 431 -7.28 10.94 -15.23
N LEU A 432 -7.18 11.83 -14.23
CA LEU A 432 -7.56 11.52 -12.85
C LEU A 432 -9.05 11.16 -12.69
N ILE A 433 -9.92 11.69 -13.55
CA ILE A 433 -11.38 11.48 -13.49
C ILE A 433 -11.94 10.73 -14.68
N ASP A 434 -11.09 10.06 -15.48
CA ASP A 434 -11.54 9.27 -16.63
C ASP A 434 -12.53 8.19 -16.19
N ALA A 435 -13.73 8.22 -16.79
CA ALA A 435 -14.82 7.31 -16.47
C ALA A 435 -14.52 5.85 -16.86
N THR A 436 -13.62 5.61 -17.79
CA THR A 436 -13.19 4.26 -18.23
C THR A 436 -11.90 3.80 -17.59
N GLY A 437 -11.20 4.69 -16.88
CA GLY A 437 -9.91 4.48 -16.26
C GLY A 437 -9.89 4.80 -14.76
N MET A 438 -8.91 5.59 -14.36
CA MET A 438 -8.64 5.87 -12.94
C MET A 438 -9.84 6.45 -12.20
N GLY A 439 -10.62 7.30 -12.83
CA GLY A 439 -11.74 7.98 -12.18
C GLY A 439 -12.81 7.05 -11.60
N THR A 440 -13.00 5.86 -12.17
CA THR A 440 -13.98 4.88 -11.68
C THR A 440 -13.35 3.63 -11.09
N GLN A 441 -12.17 3.23 -11.55
CA GLN A 441 -11.46 2.05 -11.03
C GLN A 441 -10.88 2.32 -9.64
N TYR A 442 -10.38 3.52 -9.40
CA TYR A 442 -9.93 3.96 -8.08
C TYR A 442 -11.11 4.32 -7.19
N LYS A 443 -11.00 3.91 -5.94
CA LYS A 443 -11.95 4.20 -4.88
C LYS A 443 -11.27 4.98 -3.78
N VAL A 444 -12.04 5.83 -3.15
CA VAL A 444 -11.62 6.60 -1.98
C VAL A 444 -12.51 6.19 -0.81
N MET A 445 -11.88 5.75 0.27
CA MET A 445 -12.54 5.44 1.54
C MET A 445 -11.96 6.35 2.62
N CYS A 446 -12.84 7.01 3.36
CA CYS A 446 -12.45 7.78 4.52
C CYS A 446 -12.51 6.90 5.77
N VAL A 447 -11.58 7.13 6.70
CA VAL A 447 -11.57 6.56 8.05
C VAL A 447 -11.53 7.73 9.02
N SER A 448 -12.42 7.76 10.02
CA SER A 448 -12.45 8.85 10.99
C SER A 448 -12.76 8.35 12.39
N ALA A 449 -12.21 9.02 13.39
CA ALA A 449 -12.58 8.88 14.77
C ALA A 449 -12.75 10.27 15.38
N GLU A 450 -13.87 10.45 16.06
CA GLU A 450 -14.17 11.67 16.79
C GLU A 450 -13.35 11.76 18.08
N ARG A 451 -13.24 12.97 18.61
CA ARG A 451 -12.66 13.21 19.93
C ARG A 451 -13.47 12.48 21.00
N ALA A 452 -12.78 11.80 21.92
CA ALA A 452 -13.41 10.93 22.92
C ALA A 452 -14.47 11.64 23.81
N GLU A 453 -14.36 12.96 24.00
CA GLU A 453 -15.34 13.77 24.76
C GLU A 453 -16.73 13.82 24.10
N HIS A 454 -16.83 13.46 22.82
CA HIS A 454 -18.07 13.47 22.03
C HIS A 454 -18.56 12.08 21.64
N ALA A 455 -17.79 11.04 21.95
CA ALA A 455 -18.12 9.67 21.61
C ALA A 455 -19.29 9.17 22.49
N GLY A 456 -20.45 8.96 21.90
CA GLY A 456 -21.60 8.33 22.54
C GLY A 456 -22.89 9.17 22.62
N GLU A 457 -22.85 10.49 22.38
CA GLU A 457 -24.02 11.36 22.48
C GLU A 457 -24.54 11.92 21.15
N ARG A 458 -23.82 11.71 20.04
CA ARG A 458 -24.18 12.25 18.71
C ARG A 458 -24.45 11.15 17.71
N GLU A 459 -25.35 11.43 16.77
CA GLU A 459 -25.46 10.67 15.53
C GLU A 459 -24.09 10.66 14.79
N PRO A 460 -23.79 9.59 14.02
CA PRO A 460 -22.55 9.52 13.25
C PRO A 460 -22.34 10.79 12.44
N GLU A 461 -21.14 11.38 12.53
CA GLU A 461 -20.82 12.59 11.80
C GLU A 461 -20.96 12.33 10.29
N GLU A 462 -21.70 13.19 9.59
CA GLU A 462 -21.75 13.21 8.14
C GLU A 462 -20.44 13.80 7.61
N ILE A 463 -19.65 12.97 6.92
CA ILE A 463 -18.36 13.38 6.36
C ILE A 463 -18.52 13.66 4.87
N TYR A 464 -18.61 14.94 4.49
CA TYR A 464 -18.58 15.32 3.08
C TYR A 464 -17.24 14.90 2.44
N PRO A 465 -17.23 14.29 1.22
CA PRO A 465 -18.37 14.00 0.34
C PRO A 465 -18.96 12.57 0.48
N PHE A 466 -18.68 11.85 1.55
CA PHE A 466 -19.08 10.45 1.80
C PHE A 466 -20.51 10.33 2.41
N LEU A 467 -21.41 11.20 2.01
CA LEU A 467 -22.80 11.26 2.49
C LEU A 467 -23.68 10.14 1.93
#